data_1c9ca1ae5f08236fee8ae3f0093a80d5
#
_entry.id   1c9ca1ae5f08236fee8ae3f0093a80d5
#
_cell.length_a   1.000
_cell.length_b   1.000
_cell.length_c   1.000
_cell.angle_alpha   90.00
_cell.angle_beta   90.00
_cell.angle_gamma   90.00
#
_symmetry.space_group_name_H-M   'P 1'
#
loop_
_entity.id
_entity.type
_entity.pdbx_description
1 polymer ?
#
loop_
_entity_poly.entity_id
_entity_poly.type
_entity_poly.pdbx_seq_one_letter_code
_entity_poly.pdbx_strand_id
1 'polypeptide(L)'
;VILAGAFGSYIDPKYAMVLGMVPDCPLDKVIAAGNSAGAGARMALLNIDQRQMIEATVRQIEKIETAVEADFQNHFVRAMAFPHKTDPYPFLSAAVVLPPRDLSDNVASADNPGRRRGGRRKG
;
A
#
# COMPACT_ATOMS: atom_id res chain seq x y z
N VAL A 1 10.80 5.92 -2.52
CA VAL A 1 10.23 4.69 -1.95
C VAL A 1 11.14 3.51 -2.30
N ILE A 2 11.44 2.67 -1.31
CA ILE A 2 12.26 1.47 -1.51
C ILE A 2 11.39 0.24 -1.18
N LEU A 3 11.19 -0.61 -2.18
CA LEU A 3 10.47 -1.88 -2.04
C LEU A 3 11.49 -2.98 -1.76
N ALA A 4 11.55 -3.43 -0.50
CA ALA A 4 12.49 -4.45 -0.05
C ALA A 4 11.80 -5.82 0.10
N GLY A 5 12.60 -6.89 0.03
CA GLY A 5 12.14 -8.27 0.17
C GLY A 5 11.80 -8.96 -1.15
N ALA A 6 11.41 -10.23 -1.07
CA ALA A 6 11.13 -11.04 -2.26
C ALA A 6 10.02 -10.44 -3.14
N PHE A 7 8.95 -9.94 -2.53
CA PHE A 7 7.88 -9.26 -3.27
C PHE A 7 8.35 -8.00 -3.98
N GLY A 8 9.21 -7.20 -3.33
CA GLY A 8 9.75 -5.98 -3.92
C GLY A 8 10.53 -6.21 -5.22
N SER A 9 11.06 -7.42 -5.44
CA SER A 9 11.77 -7.77 -6.67
C SER A 9 10.86 -8.00 -7.87
N TYR A 10 9.58 -8.30 -7.64
CA TYR A 10 8.62 -8.69 -8.68
C TYR A 10 7.49 -7.70 -8.87
N ILE A 11 7.33 -6.74 -7.97
CA ILE A 11 6.28 -5.72 -8.07
C ILE A 11 6.73 -4.61 -9.02
N ASP A 12 5.93 -4.37 -10.05
CA ASP A 12 6.09 -3.20 -10.91
C ASP A 12 5.66 -1.93 -10.13
N PRO A 13 6.56 -0.94 -9.98
CA PRO A 13 6.26 0.29 -9.25
C PRO A 13 5.00 1.02 -9.72
N LYS A 14 4.75 1.02 -11.03
CA LYS A 14 3.57 1.64 -11.63
C LYS A 14 2.28 1.00 -11.14
N TYR A 15 2.22 -0.33 -11.20
CA TYR A 15 1.03 -1.04 -10.72
C TYR A 15 0.88 -1.01 -9.20
N ALA A 16 1.98 -1.01 -8.45
CA ALA A 16 1.94 -0.79 -7.00
C ALA A 16 1.30 0.57 -6.65
N MET A 17 1.61 1.60 -7.43
CA MET A 17 1.03 2.93 -7.25
C MET A 17 -0.44 2.98 -7.69
N VAL A 18 -0.81 2.34 -8.82
CA VAL A 18 -2.21 2.20 -9.27
C VAL A 18 -3.08 1.52 -8.21
N LEU A 19 -2.52 0.53 -7.51
CA LEU A 19 -3.21 -0.18 -6.43
C LEU A 19 -3.17 0.56 -5.08
N GLY A 20 -2.52 1.73 -5.01
CA GLY A 20 -2.39 2.49 -3.77
C GLY A 20 -1.47 1.85 -2.73
N MET A 21 -0.64 0.89 -3.12
CA MET A 21 0.32 0.21 -2.22
C MET A 21 1.52 1.09 -1.86
N VAL A 22 1.81 2.09 -2.68
CA VAL A 22 2.88 3.07 -2.46
C VAL A 22 2.31 4.48 -2.61
N PRO A 23 2.88 5.48 -1.90
CA PRO A 23 2.44 6.86 -2.03
C PRO A 23 2.73 7.41 -3.43
N ASP A 24 1.96 8.42 -3.83
CA ASP A 24 2.19 9.11 -5.11
C ASP A 24 3.53 9.84 -5.12
N CYS A 25 4.41 9.44 -6.02
CA CYS A 25 5.72 10.05 -6.24
C CYS A 25 6.19 9.78 -7.68
N PRO A 26 7.23 10.47 -8.16
CA PRO A 26 7.81 10.13 -9.45
C PRO A 26 8.24 8.65 -9.50
N LEU A 27 7.86 7.93 -10.55
CA LEU A 27 8.11 6.47 -10.67
C LEU A 27 9.60 6.11 -10.62
N ASP A 28 10.48 7.00 -11.08
CA ASP A 28 11.94 6.86 -11.00
C ASP A 28 12.47 6.91 -9.56
N LYS A 29 11.66 7.35 -8.61
CA LYS A 29 11.96 7.36 -7.17
C LYS A 29 11.45 6.12 -6.43
N VAL A 30 10.85 5.18 -7.13
CA VAL A 30 10.45 3.88 -6.56
C VAL A 30 11.45 2.82 -6.99
N ILE A 31 12.20 2.29 -6.03
CA ILE A 31 13.32 1.37 -6.27
C ILE A 31 12.98 0.00 -5.70
N ALA A 32 13.12 -1.05 -6.51
CA ALA A 32 13.04 -2.43 -6.06
C ALA A 32 14.42 -2.89 -5.56
N ALA A 33 14.58 -3.03 -4.23
CA ALA A 33 15.85 -3.38 -3.60
C ALA A 33 16.05 -4.91 -3.43
N GLY A 34 15.07 -5.72 -3.80
CA GLY A 34 15.17 -7.16 -3.70
C GLY A 34 15.42 -7.67 -2.27
N ASN A 35 16.24 -8.71 -2.13
CA ASN A 35 16.59 -9.27 -0.83
C ASN A 35 17.62 -8.39 -0.09
N SER A 36 17.20 -7.21 0.34
CA SER A 36 18.05 -6.27 1.06
C SER A 36 18.48 -6.79 2.44
N ALA A 37 17.67 -7.63 3.10
CA ALA A 37 18.03 -8.26 4.37
C ALA A 37 19.24 -9.20 4.19
N GLY A 38 19.21 -10.06 3.16
CA GLY A 38 20.33 -10.93 2.84
C GLY A 38 21.59 -10.16 2.41
N ALA A 39 21.42 -9.08 1.64
CA ALA A 39 22.53 -8.20 1.27
C ALA A 39 23.16 -7.54 2.51
N GLY A 40 22.34 -6.99 3.41
CA GLY A 40 22.79 -6.39 4.66
C GLY A 40 23.50 -7.38 5.59
N ALA A 41 22.98 -8.61 5.72
CA ALA A 41 23.63 -9.67 6.49
C ALA A 41 25.02 -10.01 5.95
N ARG A 42 25.16 -10.12 4.63
CA ARG A 42 26.48 -10.33 3.99
C ARG A 42 27.44 -9.18 4.23
N MET A 43 26.97 -7.95 4.11
CA MET A 43 27.78 -6.76 4.40
C MET A 43 28.27 -6.76 5.84
N ALA A 44 27.39 -7.02 6.80
CA ALA A 44 27.75 -7.08 8.23
C ALA A 44 28.70 -8.22 8.57
N LEU A 45 28.64 -9.34 7.83
CA LEU A 45 29.54 -10.47 8.04
C LEU A 45 30.94 -10.25 7.48
N LEU A 46 31.04 -9.61 6.32
CA LEU A 46 32.27 -9.53 5.56
C LEU A 46 33.09 -8.24 5.82
N ASN A 47 32.46 -7.22 6.40
CA ASN A 47 33.11 -5.92 6.57
C ASN A 47 32.68 -5.27 7.90
N ILE A 48 33.66 -5.00 8.75
CA ILE A 48 33.44 -4.43 10.07
C ILE A 48 32.90 -2.99 10.00
N ASP A 49 33.38 -2.18 9.06
CA ASP A 49 32.92 -0.81 8.91
C ASP A 49 31.47 -0.75 8.45
N GLN A 50 31.07 -1.66 7.54
CA GLN A 50 29.69 -1.81 7.12
C GLN A 50 28.78 -2.24 8.27
N ARG A 51 29.25 -3.14 9.15
CA ARG A 51 28.51 -3.51 10.36
C ARG A 51 28.27 -2.31 11.26
N GLN A 52 29.31 -1.54 11.54
CA GLN A 52 29.21 -0.34 12.39
C GLN A 52 28.27 0.70 11.77
N MET A 53 28.34 0.89 10.45
CA MET A 53 27.43 1.78 9.72
C MET A 53 25.97 1.30 9.82
N ILE A 54 25.72 0.01 9.66
CA ILE A 54 24.36 -0.57 9.80
C ILE A 54 23.84 -0.33 11.23
N GLU A 55 24.63 -0.60 12.24
CA GLU A 55 24.25 -0.39 13.65
C GLU A 55 23.95 1.08 13.94
N ALA A 56 24.73 2.00 13.41
CA ALA A 56 24.50 3.44 13.56
C ALA A 56 23.22 3.89 12.82
N THR A 57 22.99 3.38 11.61
CA THR A 57 21.81 3.71 10.81
C THR A 57 20.52 3.20 11.45
N VAL A 58 20.52 1.96 11.96
CA VAL A 58 19.33 1.37 12.61
C VAL A 58 18.84 2.21 13.80
N ARG A 59 19.76 2.86 14.52
CA ARG A 59 19.40 3.75 15.64
C ARG A 59 18.72 5.05 15.21
N GLN A 60 18.80 5.41 13.93
CA GLN A 60 18.20 6.62 13.36
C GLN A 60 16.87 6.33 12.66
N ILE A 61 16.54 5.06 12.46
CA ILE A 61 15.29 4.66 11.81
C ILE A 61 14.13 4.82 12.79
N GLU A 62 13.14 5.59 12.39
CA GLU A 62 11.87 5.67 13.08
C GLU A 62 10.94 4.54 12.58
N LYS A 63 10.40 3.80 13.54
CA LYS A 63 9.42 2.75 13.27
C LYS A 63 8.03 3.28 13.61
N ILE A 64 7.16 3.35 12.61
CA ILE A 64 5.74 3.67 12.82
C ILE A 64 4.99 2.34 13.03
N GLU A 65 4.38 2.20 14.20
CA GLU A 65 3.57 1.02 14.52
C GLU A 65 2.09 1.30 14.24
N THR A 66 1.56 0.62 13.25
CA THR A 66 0.16 0.78 12.82
C THR A 66 -0.85 0.45 13.93
N ALA A 67 -0.49 -0.43 14.87
CA ALA A 67 -1.36 -0.83 15.97
C ALA A 67 -1.62 0.28 17.00
N VAL A 68 -0.73 1.27 17.09
CA VAL A 68 -0.83 2.39 18.05
C VAL A 68 -1.08 3.74 17.37
N GLU A 69 -1.13 3.76 16.04
CA GLU A 69 -1.43 4.97 15.27
C GLU A 69 -2.90 5.35 15.43
N ALA A 70 -3.16 6.52 16.01
CA ALA A 70 -4.52 6.96 16.36
C ALA A 70 -5.45 7.06 15.14
N ASP A 71 -4.91 7.51 14.00
CA ASP A 71 -5.69 7.69 12.77
C ASP A 71 -5.60 6.50 11.80
N PHE A 72 -4.99 5.39 12.21
CA PHE A 72 -4.79 4.22 11.35
C PHE A 72 -6.09 3.77 10.66
N GLN A 73 -7.20 3.68 11.40
CA GLN A 73 -8.48 3.25 10.85
C GLN A 73 -8.99 4.19 9.74
N ASN A 74 -8.84 5.49 9.92
CA ASN A 74 -9.24 6.48 8.92
C ASN A 74 -8.37 6.38 7.67
N HIS A 75 -7.06 6.25 7.83
CA HIS A 75 -6.13 6.04 6.73
C HIS A 75 -6.41 4.75 5.99
N PHE A 76 -6.66 3.66 6.73
CA PHE A 76 -7.00 2.36 6.15
C PHE A 76 -8.26 2.43 5.26
N VAL A 77 -9.35 3.03 5.77
CA VAL A 77 -10.60 3.17 5.01
C VAL A 77 -10.43 4.00 3.75
N ARG A 78 -9.60 5.04 3.78
CA ARG A 78 -9.29 5.86 2.59
C ARG A 78 -8.44 5.09 1.58
N ALA A 79 -7.50 4.28 2.05
CA ALA A 79 -6.62 3.47 1.23
C ALA A 79 -7.29 2.23 0.62
N MET A 80 -8.52 1.87 1.02
CA MET A 80 -9.28 0.78 0.40
C MET A 80 -9.75 1.09 -1.04
N ALA A 81 -9.77 2.36 -1.44
CA ALA A 81 -10.07 2.74 -2.82
C ALA A 81 -8.81 2.75 -3.68
N PHE A 82 -8.95 2.53 -4.99
CA PHE A 82 -7.84 2.49 -5.94
C PHE A 82 -7.71 3.81 -6.73
N PRO A 83 -6.54 4.48 -6.66
CA PRO A 83 -5.42 4.24 -5.74
C PRO A 83 -5.72 4.72 -4.32
N HIS A 84 -6.62 5.71 -4.12
CA HIS A 84 -6.99 6.28 -2.84
C HIS A 84 -8.34 6.99 -2.93
N LYS A 85 -9.13 7.02 -1.84
CA LYS A 85 -10.49 7.58 -1.85
C LYS A 85 -10.52 9.09 -2.09
N THR A 86 -9.62 9.82 -1.45
CA THR A 86 -9.65 11.29 -1.40
C THR A 86 -8.37 11.94 -1.93
N ASP A 87 -7.22 11.33 -1.70
CA ASP A 87 -5.95 11.95 -2.04
C ASP A 87 -5.71 11.94 -3.55
N PRO A 88 -5.24 13.05 -4.11
CA PRO A 88 -4.86 13.12 -5.52
C PRO A 88 -3.55 12.36 -5.76
N TYR A 89 -3.44 11.78 -6.95
CA TYR A 89 -2.25 11.08 -7.42
C TYR A 89 -1.73 11.76 -8.71
N PRO A 90 -1.17 12.96 -8.61
CA PRO A 90 -0.76 13.74 -9.78
C PRO A 90 0.37 13.08 -10.57
N PHE A 91 1.36 12.47 -9.92
CA PHE A 91 2.46 11.77 -10.62
C PHE A 91 1.95 10.53 -11.34
N LEU A 92 1.09 9.75 -10.69
CA LEU A 92 0.46 8.60 -11.33
C LEU A 92 -0.41 9.01 -12.51
N SER A 93 -1.23 10.04 -12.36
CA SER A 93 -2.12 10.53 -13.42
C SER A 93 -1.36 11.07 -14.65
N ALA A 94 -0.15 11.59 -14.44
CA ALA A 94 0.72 12.00 -15.53
C ALA A 94 1.38 10.81 -16.26
N ALA A 95 1.59 9.69 -15.56
CA ALA A 95 2.26 8.50 -16.09
C ALA A 95 1.30 7.44 -16.65
N VAL A 96 0.04 7.43 -16.18
CA VAL A 96 -0.95 6.38 -16.51
C VAL A 96 -2.32 6.98 -16.71
N VAL A 97 -2.99 6.61 -17.79
CA VAL A 97 -4.41 6.91 -17.98
C VAL A 97 -5.21 5.89 -17.16
N LEU A 98 -5.78 6.33 -16.06
CA LEU A 98 -6.66 5.49 -15.26
C LEU A 98 -8.07 5.49 -15.85
N PRO A 99 -8.81 4.37 -15.80
CA PRO A 99 -10.20 4.35 -16.21
C PRO A 99 -11.03 5.30 -15.32
N PRO A 100 -12.11 5.88 -15.87
CA PRO A 100 -13.00 6.71 -15.05
C PRO A 100 -13.56 5.89 -13.89
N ARG A 101 -13.62 6.51 -12.70
CA ARG A 101 -14.26 5.88 -11.54
C ARG A 101 -15.75 5.77 -11.81
N ASP A 102 -16.23 4.57 -11.97
CA ASP A 102 -17.67 4.32 -12.03
C ASP A 102 -18.22 4.35 -10.59
N LEU A 103 -18.80 5.47 -10.20
CA LEU A 103 -19.40 5.67 -8.88
C LEU A 103 -20.85 5.13 -8.82
N SER A 104 -21.37 4.60 -9.94
CA SER A 104 -22.77 4.16 -10.05
C SER A 104 -23.07 2.88 -9.26
N ASP A 105 -22.07 2.01 -9.06
CA ASP A 105 -22.30 0.72 -8.40
C ASP A 105 -22.47 0.81 -6.87
N ASN A 106 -22.05 1.92 -6.25
CA ASN A 106 -22.16 2.08 -4.79
C ASN A 106 -23.52 2.62 -4.30
N VAL A 107 -24.38 3.09 -5.20
CA VAL A 107 -25.71 3.62 -4.84
C VAL A 107 -26.79 2.53 -4.91
N ALA A 108 -26.57 1.50 -5.73
CA ALA A 108 -27.58 0.45 -5.95
C ALA A 108 -27.72 -0.59 -4.83
N SER A 109 -26.74 -0.68 -3.91
CA SER A 109 -26.77 -1.68 -2.82
C SER A 109 -27.39 -1.17 -1.51
N ALA A 110 -27.68 0.14 -1.39
CA ALA A 110 -28.26 0.73 -0.19
C ALA A 110 -29.79 0.78 -0.18
N ASP A 111 -30.46 0.56 -1.31
CA ASP A 111 -31.92 0.70 -1.42
C ASP A 111 -32.58 -0.55 -2.01
N ASN A 112 -32.48 -1.68 -1.30
CA ASN A 112 -33.33 -2.84 -1.57
C ASN A 112 -34.20 -3.19 -0.34
N PRO A 113 -35.36 -2.53 -0.17
CA PRO A 113 -36.32 -2.82 0.92
C PRO A 113 -37.15 -4.10 0.69
N GLY A 114 -36.80 -4.96 -0.26
CA GLY A 114 -37.66 -6.01 -0.83
C GLY A 114 -37.47 -7.44 -0.35
N ARG A 115 -36.68 -7.76 0.69
CA ARG A 115 -36.69 -9.11 1.29
C ARG A 115 -37.61 -9.18 2.51
N ARG A 116 -38.92 -8.96 2.30
CA ARG A 116 -39.94 -9.38 3.25
C ARG A 116 -40.06 -10.90 3.27
N ARG A 117 -39.85 -11.45 4.46
CA ARG A 117 -40.07 -12.82 4.90
C ARG A 117 -41.32 -13.42 4.30
N GLY A 118 -41.21 -14.47 3.50
CA GLY A 118 -42.30 -15.35 3.14
C GLY A 118 -42.78 -16.08 4.42
N GLY A 119 -44.00 -15.81 4.83
CA GLY A 119 -44.63 -16.38 6.00
C GLY A 119 -44.82 -17.90 5.86
N ARG A 120 -44.49 -18.56 6.92
CA ARG A 120 -44.74 -19.98 7.20
C ARG A 120 -46.26 -20.17 7.28
N ARG A 121 -46.90 -20.84 6.34
CA ARG A 121 -48.25 -21.38 6.47
C ARG A 121 -48.16 -22.80 7.02
N LYS A 122 -48.78 -23.01 8.19
CA LYS A 122 -49.13 -24.32 8.70
C LYS A 122 -50.38 -24.81 7.94
N GLY A 123 -50.40 -26.06 7.63
CA GLY A 123 -51.51 -26.89 7.22
C GLY A 123 -51.05 -28.33 7.32
#